data_5f4613f3b2c9ba535b8f37ac5628497e
#
_entry.id   5f4613f3b2c9ba535b8f37ac5628497e
#
_cell.length_a   1.000
_cell.length_b   1.000
_cell.length_c   1.000
_cell.angle_alpha   90.00
_cell.angle_beta   90.00
_cell.angle_gamma   90.00
#
_symmetry.space_group_name_H-M   'P 1'
#
loop_
_entity.id
_entity.type
_entity.pdbx_description
1 polymer ?
#
loop_
_entity_poly.entity_id
_entity_poly.type
_entity_poly.pdbx_seq_one_letter_code
_entity_poly.pdbx_strand_id
1 'polypeptide(L)'
;MRVSELMLRDVTLVPAADSVQNAAQAIADLDSRFILVGIDDAVVGVLTIRDILIRLVAAGLDAAATPVSQVMSSSLFTCTAEDAVESVAQRMAEHRIEQMPVLDAGGRLVGVITQQAAETLGASSTAR
;
A
#
# COMPACT_ATOMS: atom_id res chain seq x y z
N MET A 1 -15.80 14.21 -3.18
CA MET A 1 -14.37 14.24 -3.49
C MET A 1 -13.94 12.89 -4.03
N ARG A 2 -13.19 12.90 -5.09
CA ARG A 2 -12.69 11.68 -5.73
C ARG A 2 -11.33 11.30 -5.18
N VAL A 3 -11.01 10.02 -5.23
CA VAL A 3 -9.72 9.49 -4.80
C VAL A 3 -8.56 10.21 -5.48
N SER A 4 -8.70 10.55 -6.78
CA SER A 4 -7.66 11.25 -7.52
C SER A 4 -7.24 12.58 -6.89
N GLU A 5 -8.11 13.19 -6.09
CA GLU A 5 -7.83 14.46 -5.44
C GLU A 5 -6.99 14.32 -4.17
N LEU A 6 -6.97 13.11 -3.57
CA LEU A 6 -6.25 12.84 -2.31
C LEU A 6 -5.11 11.86 -2.44
N MET A 7 -5.04 11.10 -3.52
CA MET A 7 -4.04 10.05 -3.65
C MET A 7 -2.63 10.62 -3.76
N LEU A 8 -1.66 9.86 -3.27
CA LEU A 8 -0.25 10.12 -3.48
C LEU A 8 0.12 9.56 -4.85
N ARG A 9 0.77 10.38 -5.69
CA ARG A 9 1.11 9.99 -7.06
C ARG A 9 2.53 9.45 -7.20
N ASP A 10 3.40 9.83 -6.28
CA ASP A 10 4.80 9.40 -6.26
C ASP A 10 4.88 8.06 -5.56
N VAL A 11 4.65 6.98 -6.31
CA VAL A 11 4.59 5.64 -5.74
C VAL A 11 5.80 4.84 -6.20
N THR A 12 6.52 4.29 -5.22
CA THR A 12 7.65 3.41 -5.46
C THR A 12 7.22 1.97 -5.34
N LEU A 13 7.56 1.15 -6.34
CA LEU A 13 7.35 -0.28 -6.31
C LEU A 13 8.67 -0.98 -6.02
N VAL A 14 8.64 -1.93 -5.09
CA VAL A 14 9.77 -2.82 -4.84
C VAL A 14 9.53 -4.09 -5.64
N PRO A 15 10.55 -4.62 -6.36
CA PRO A 15 10.39 -5.90 -7.04
C PRO A 15 10.10 -7.04 -6.06
N ALA A 16 9.18 -7.92 -6.42
CA ALA A 16 8.82 -9.05 -5.57
C ALA A 16 10.00 -9.98 -5.30
N ALA A 17 10.96 -10.04 -6.21
CA ALA A 17 12.15 -10.88 -6.08
C ALA A 17 13.27 -10.23 -5.26
N ASP A 18 13.14 -8.96 -4.92
CA ASP A 18 14.15 -8.26 -4.13
C ASP A 18 14.12 -8.75 -2.68
N SER A 19 15.22 -8.50 -1.95
CA SER A 19 15.32 -8.91 -0.56
C SER A 19 14.44 -8.05 0.35
N VAL A 20 13.96 -8.66 1.44
CA VAL A 20 13.23 -7.91 2.45
C VAL A 20 14.10 -6.81 3.05
N GLN A 21 15.41 -7.04 3.15
CA GLN A 21 16.35 -6.03 3.65
C GLN A 21 16.33 -4.76 2.80
N ASN A 22 16.37 -4.92 1.47
CA ASN A 22 16.29 -3.77 0.56
C ASN A 22 14.95 -3.06 0.65
N ALA A 23 13.87 -3.82 0.76
CA ALA A 23 12.53 -3.25 0.91
C ALA A 23 12.40 -2.51 2.24
N ALA A 24 12.94 -3.06 3.32
CA ALA A 24 12.93 -2.40 4.63
C ALA A 24 13.71 -1.09 4.59
N GLN A 25 14.84 -1.07 3.88
CA GLN A 25 15.62 0.16 3.71
C GLN A 25 14.82 1.20 2.94
N ALA A 26 14.10 0.79 1.90
CA ALA A 26 13.24 1.69 1.14
C ALA A 26 12.12 2.27 2.00
N ILE A 27 11.50 1.45 2.85
CA ILE A 27 10.48 1.92 3.80
C ILE A 27 11.07 2.97 4.74
N ALA A 28 12.27 2.72 5.25
CA ALA A 28 12.95 3.65 6.15
C ALA A 28 13.29 4.96 5.44
N ASP A 29 13.81 4.89 4.22
CA ASP A 29 14.19 6.06 3.44
C ASP A 29 12.98 6.93 3.08
N LEU A 30 11.82 6.32 2.86
CA LEU A 30 10.58 7.02 2.56
C LEU A 30 9.85 7.50 3.81
N ASP A 31 10.33 7.13 4.99
CA ASP A 31 9.66 7.39 6.27
C ASP A 31 8.20 6.92 6.22
N SER A 32 8.01 5.73 5.68
CA SER A 32 6.69 5.13 5.49
C SER A 32 6.50 3.94 6.42
N ARG A 33 5.30 3.37 6.42
CA ARG A 33 4.99 2.13 7.16
C ARG A 33 4.76 0.96 6.23
N PHE A 34 4.83 1.19 4.93
CA PHE A 34 4.55 0.18 3.93
C PHE A 34 5.28 0.51 2.64
N ILE A 35 5.37 -0.48 1.76
CA ILE A 35 5.80 -0.27 0.38
C ILE A 35 5.03 -1.22 -0.52
N LEU A 36 4.68 -0.75 -1.71
CA LEU A 36 3.99 -1.60 -2.69
C LEU A 36 4.99 -2.49 -3.40
N VAL A 37 4.56 -3.70 -3.70
CA VAL A 37 5.40 -4.72 -4.33
C VAL A 37 4.89 -4.97 -5.74
N GLY A 38 5.82 -5.02 -6.70
CA GLY A 38 5.46 -5.20 -8.09
C GLY A 38 6.22 -6.31 -8.78
N ILE A 39 5.61 -6.83 -9.84
CA ILE A 39 6.27 -7.67 -10.84
C ILE A 39 6.01 -6.98 -12.16
N ASP A 40 7.07 -6.62 -12.86
CA ASP A 40 7.02 -5.73 -14.03
C ASP A 40 6.33 -4.43 -13.60
N ASP A 41 5.26 -4.01 -14.23
CA ASP A 41 4.56 -2.78 -13.85
C ASP A 41 3.27 -3.03 -13.06
N ALA A 42 3.05 -4.27 -12.66
CA ALA A 42 1.82 -4.65 -11.96
C ALA A 42 2.06 -4.74 -10.45
N VAL A 43 1.15 -4.17 -9.67
CA VAL A 43 1.17 -4.31 -8.22
C VAL A 43 0.68 -5.70 -7.86
N VAL A 44 1.50 -6.46 -7.13
CA VAL A 44 1.16 -7.84 -6.74
C VAL A 44 1.01 -8.00 -5.22
N GLY A 45 1.42 -7.01 -4.45
CA GLY A 45 1.32 -7.11 -3.00
C GLY A 45 1.70 -5.82 -2.31
N VAL A 46 1.64 -5.87 -1.00
CA VAL A 46 2.09 -4.79 -0.12
C VAL A 46 2.93 -5.39 0.99
N LEU A 47 4.01 -4.73 1.33
CA LEU A 47 4.87 -5.10 2.44
C LEU A 47 4.78 -4.02 3.51
N THR A 48 4.35 -4.41 4.69
CA THR A 48 4.21 -3.49 5.82
C THR A 48 5.26 -3.79 6.88
N ILE A 49 5.48 -2.85 7.79
CA ILE A 49 6.34 -3.06 8.95
C ILE A 49 5.85 -4.28 9.75
N ARG A 50 4.53 -4.43 9.87
CA ARG A 50 3.95 -5.57 10.57
C ARG A 50 4.26 -6.90 9.88
N ASP A 51 4.22 -6.94 8.55
CA ASP A 51 4.58 -8.14 7.80
C ASP A 51 6.03 -8.53 8.10
N ILE A 52 6.93 -7.56 8.10
CA ILE A 52 8.34 -7.80 8.38
C ILE A 52 8.52 -8.34 9.80
N LEU A 53 7.84 -7.74 10.76
CA LEU A 53 7.96 -8.16 12.16
C LEU A 53 7.47 -9.60 12.35
N ILE A 54 6.30 -9.93 11.81
CA ILE A 54 5.63 -11.22 12.08
C ILE A 54 6.15 -12.32 11.17
N ARG A 55 6.30 -12.04 9.88
CA ARG A 55 6.60 -13.07 8.89
C ARG A 55 8.08 -13.24 8.60
N LEU A 56 8.91 -12.29 9.02
CA LEU A 56 10.36 -12.38 8.86
C LEU A 56 11.04 -12.54 10.22
N VAL A 57 10.93 -11.54 11.09
CA VAL A 57 11.67 -11.51 12.36
C VAL A 57 11.17 -12.59 13.29
N ALA A 58 9.87 -12.66 13.55
CA ALA A 58 9.30 -13.68 14.43
C ALA A 58 9.47 -15.09 13.87
N ALA A 59 9.54 -15.23 12.55
CA ALA A 59 9.76 -16.53 11.90
C ALA A 59 11.23 -16.94 11.83
N GLY A 60 12.14 -16.06 12.25
CA GLY A 60 13.57 -16.36 12.27
C GLY A 60 14.23 -16.36 10.90
N LEU A 61 13.67 -15.66 9.93
CA LEU A 61 14.21 -15.61 8.57
C LEU A 61 15.25 -14.51 8.42
N ASP A 62 16.19 -14.72 7.51
CA ASP A 62 17.24 -13.74 7.20
C ASP A 62 16.74 -12.74 6.17
N ALA A 63 16.75 -11.47 6.54
CA ALA A 63 16.25 -10.39 5.69
C ALA A 63 17.00 -10.28 4.35
N ALA A 64 18.31 -10.53 4.36
CA ALA A 64 19.12 -10.43 3.15
C ALA A 64 18.90 -11.60 2.19
N ALA A 65 18.44 -12.74 2.70
CA ALA A 65 18.26 -13.95 1.92
C ALA A 65 16.79 -14.25 1.57
N THR A 66 15.85 -13.51 2.13
CA THR A 66 14.43 -13.77 1.95
C THR A 66 13.84 -12.79 0.93
N PRO A 67 13.21 -13.27 -0.15
CA PRO A 67 12.56 -12.38 -1.11
C PRO A 67 11.29 -11.76 -0.53
N VAL A 68 10.99 -10.55 -0.96
CA VAL A 68 9.79 -9.81 -0.54
C VAL A 68 8.52 -10.63 -0.77
N SER A 69 8.45 -11.35 -1.89
CA SER A 69 7.27 -12.16 -2.24
C SER A 69 6.89 -13.18 -1.17
N GLN A 70 7.86 -13.62 -0.38
CA GLN A 70 7.63 -14.62 0.68
C GLN A 70 6.99 -14.00 1.92
N VAL A 71 7.15 -12.69 2.12
CA VAL A 71 6.75 -12.00 3.35
C VAL A 71 5.57 -11.06 3.12
N MET A 72 5.39 -10.55 1.91
CA MET A 72 4.35 -9.59 1.57
C MET A 72 2.94 -10.14 1.76
N SER A 73 1.99 -9.23 1.90
CA SER A 73 0.57 -9.56 1.83
C SER A 73 0.13 -9.46 0.37
N SER A 74 -0.48 -10.52 -0.16
CA SER A 74 -0.93 -10.56 -1.55
C SER A 74 -2.42 -10.33 -1.70
N SER A 75 -3.18 -10.26 -0.62
CA SER A 75 -4.59 -9.93 -0.64
C SER A 75 -4.74 -8.42 -0.78
N LEU A 76 -4.80 -7.97 -2.04
CA LEU A 76 -4.88 -6.55 -2.34
C LEU A 76 -6.32 -6.10 -2.48
N PHE A 77 -6.65 -5.03 -1.78
CA PHE A 77 -7.85 -4.24 -2.07
C PHE A 77 -7.39 -3.04 -2.88
N THR A 78 -8.06 -2.78 -3.98
CA THR A 78 -7.73 -1.66 -4.86
C THR A 78 -8.95 -0.77 -5.06
N CYS A 79 -8.71 0.46 -5.50
CA CYS A 79 -9.77 1.37 -5.89
C CYS A 79 -9.36 2.06 -7.18
N THR A 80 -10.27 2.86 -7.73
CA THR A 80 -9.98 3.65 -8.92
C THR A 80 -9.90 5.12 -8.58
N ALA A 81 -9.22 5.88 -9.44
CA ALA A 81 -9.09 7.33 -9.25
C ALA A 81 -10.44 8.05 -9.24
N GLU A 82 -11.45 7.46 -9.88
CA GLU A 82 -12.78 8.02 -9.98
C GLU A 82 -13.69 7.70 -8.80
N ASP A 83 -13.28 6.77 -7.93
CA ASP A 83 -14.10 6.38 -6.77
C ASP A 83 -14.26 7.55 -5.81
N ALA A 84 -15.38 7.56 -5.09
CA ALA A 84 -15.62 8.55 -4.05
C ALA A 84 -14.76 8.23 -2.81
N VAL A 85 -14.15 9.26 -2.25
CA VAL A 85 -13.29 9.09 -1.07
C VAL A 85 -14.06 8.47 0.09
N GLU A 86 -15.31 8.88 0.29
CA GLU A 86 -16.14 8.37 1.39
C GLU A 86 -16.36 6.87 1.28
N SER A 87 -16.59 6.38 0.07
CA SER A 87 -16.77 4.96 -0.19
C SER A 87 -15.50 4.17 0.08
N VAL A 88 -14.37 4.69 -0.37
CA VAL A 88 -13.07 4.05 -0.17
C VAL A 88 -12.69 4.06 1.31
N ALA A 89 -12.90 5.17 2.01
CA ALA A 89 -12.62 5.27 3.43
C ALA A 89 -13.41 4.22 4.23
N GLN A 90 -14.68 4.01 3.86
CA GLN A 90 -15.52 3.01 4.50
C GLN A 90 -14.97 1.60 4.28
N ARG A 91 -14.57 1.27 3.05
CA ARG A 91 -13.97 -0.02 2.74
C ARG A 91 -12.68 -0.25 3.51
N MET A 92 -11.84 0.78 3.60
CA MET A 92 -10.58 0.69 4.34
C MET A 92 -10.83 0.43 5.83
N ALA A 93 -11.81 1.11 6.41
CA ALA A 93 -12.18 0.93 7.81
C ALA A 93 -12.74 -0.48 8.07
N GLU A 94 -13.62 -0.96 7.19
CA GLU A 94 -14.23 -2.28 7.33
C GLU A 94 -13.20 -3.40 7.29
N HIS A 95 -12.19 -3.28 6.43
CA HIS A 95 -11.17 -4.31 6.24
C HIS A 95 -9.87 -4.01 6.99
N ARG A 96 -9.83 -2.92 7.76
CA ARG A 96 -8.65 -2.50 8.54
C ARG A 96 -7.42 -2.33 7.65
N ILE A 97 -7.61 -1.65 6.54
CA ILE A 97 -6.56 -1.39 5.55
C ILE A 97 -6.05 0.04 5.74
N GLU A 98 -4.74 0.20 5.87
CA GLU A 98 -4.13 1.51 6.08
C GLU A 98 -3.79 2.23 4.76
N GLN A 99 -3.65 1.48 3.67
CA GLN A 99 -3.30 2.02 2.37
C GLN A 99 -3.97 1.18 1.28
N MET A 100 -4.30 1.81 0.17
CA MET A 100 -4.96 1.13 -0.94
C MET A 100 -4.39 1.64 -2.26
N PRO A 101 -3.90 0.74 -3.13
CA PRO A 101 -3.45 1.14 -4.46
C PRO A 101 -4.61 1.68 -5.28
N VAL A 102 -4.33 2.73 -6.05
CA VAL A 102 -5.30 3.36 -6.93
C VAL A 102 -4.93 3.03 -8.37
N LEU A 103 -5.87 2.46 -9.09
CA LEU A 103 -5.68 2.02 -10.47
C LEU A 103 -6.48 2.91 -11.42
N ASP A 104 -5.99 3.03 -12.65
CA ASP A 104 -6.75 3.69 -13.72
C ASP A 104 -7.70 2.69 -14.40
N ALA A 105 -8.41 3.13 -15.42
CA ALA A 105 -9.35 2.29 -16.15
C ALA A 105 -8.69 1.10 -16.85
N GLY A 106 -7.40 1.22 -17.15
CA GLY A 106 -6.63 0.12 -17.75
C GLY A 106 -5.99 -0.82 -16.74
N GLY A 107 -6.23 -0.61 -15.44
CA GLY A 107 -5.67 -1.44 -14.39
C GLY A 107 -4.24 -1.08 -14.00
N ARG A 108 -3.75 0.08 -14.43
CA ARG A 108 -2.41 0.55 -14.10
C ARG A 108 -2.40 1.30 -12.78
N LEU A 109 -1.33 1.13 -12.02
CA LEU A 109 -1.14 1.87 -10.77
C LEU A 109 -0.91 3.34 -11.06
N VAL A 110 -1.75 4.21 -10.52
CA VAL A 110 -1.62 5.67 -10.67
C VAL A 110 -1.38 6.39 -9.35
N GLY A 111 -1.54 5.70 -8.23
CA GLY A 111 -1.31 6.31 -6.93
C GLY A 111 -1.62 5.37 -5.79
N VAL A 112 -1.57 5.91 -4.59
CA VAL A 112 -1.97 5.20 -3.39
C VAL A 112 -2.75 6.18 -2.51
N ILE A 113 -3.80 5.68 -1.87
CA ILE A 113 -4.54 6.46 -0.88
C ILE A 113 -4.35 5.84 0.50
N THR A 114 -4.11 6.69 1.51
CA THR A 114 -3.96 6.24 2.88
C THR A 114 -5.26 6.42 3.64
N GLN A 115 -5.48 5.54 4.62
CA GLN A 115 -6.65 5.62 5.48
C GLN A 115 -6.71 6.96 6.21
N GLN A 116 -5.57 7.44 6.69
CA GLN A 116 -5.50 8.71 7.40
C GLN A 116 -5.98 9.87 6.53
N ALA A 117 -5.50 9.94 5.29
CA ALA A 117 -5.91 10.99 4.36
C ALA A 117 -7.40 10.90 4.04
N ALA A 118 -7.88 9.68 3.77
CA ALA A 118 -9.28 9.45 3.40
C ALA A 118 -10.22 9.81 4.54
N GLU A 119 -9.90 9.40 5.76
CA GLU A 119 -10.75 9.68 6.92
C GLU A 119 -10.74 11.16 7.29
N THR A 120 -9.55 11.77 7.33
CA THR A 120 -9.41 13.16 7.75
C THR A 120 -10.11 14.11 6.78
N LEU A 121 -9.80 13.99 5.50
CA LEU A 121 -10.33 14.91 4.48
C LEU A 121 -11.74 14.53 4.05
N GLY A 122 -12.05 13.24 3.99
CA GLY A 122 -13.40 12.78 3.69
C GLY A 122 -14.38 13.18 4.78
N ALA A 123 -14.00 13.01 6.06
CA ALA A 123 -14.83 13.40 7.19
C ALA A 123 -15.04 14.91 7.23
N SER A 124 -14.00 15.69 6.92
CA SER A 124 -14.13 17.15 6.86
C SER A 124 -15.11 17.59 5.76
N SER A 125 -15.10 16.89 4.62
CA SER A 125 -16.05 17.15 3.54
C SER A 125 -17.48 16.83 3.95
N THR A 126 -17.67 15.71 4.64
CA THR A 126 -19.02 15.26 5.03
C THR A 126 -19.60 16.02 6.21
N ALA A 127 -18.75 16.62 7.01
CA ALA A 127 -19.21 17.42 8.17
C ALA A 127 -19.86 18.74 7.78
N ARG A 128 -19.87 19.06 6.52
CA ARG A 128 -20.48 20.27 5.98
C ARG A 128 -21.78 19.98 5.28
#